data_8705254c14c29c232aa1cbda84696f07
#
_entry.id   8705254c14c29c232aa1cbda84696f07
#
_cell.length_a   1.000
_cell.length_b   1.000
_cell.length_c   1.000
_cell.angle_alpha   90.00
_cell.angle_beta   90.00
_cell.angle_gamma   90.00
#
_symmetry.space_group_name_H-M   'P 1'
#
loop_
_entity.id
_entity.type
_entity.pdbx_description
1 polymer ?
#
loop_
_entity_poly.entity_id
_entity_poly.type
_entity_poly.pdbx_seq_one_letter_code
_entity_poly.pdbx_strand_id
1 'polypeptide(L)'
;MRVVVDLVIRVLGVLTLVTASALAAEQHAAAQPPPRFPSLDGFAAVPADGYLTTSLPGSSPRVSFSSPNSVVCDFYGGPAPAPQPSQDIKCSGEVPGIDDILFPGGNHPKPGDCVVGSVNFKGPGYELSRMSYGGCGGNAAALPYGGKALAVGQKLSYLNVTCAVGADNLIACLDTTSGDHGFVLQSVGSWAF
;
A
#
# COMPACT_ATOMS: atom_id res chain seq x y z
N MET A 1 52.94 39.70 -52.15
CA MET A 1 51.54 39.81 -51.76
C MET A 1 50.83 38.45 -51.77
N ARG A 2 51.49 37.41 -51.26
CA ARG A 2 50.96 36.01 -51.22
C ARG A 2 51.14 35.33 -49.82
N VAL A 3 51.63 36.00 -48.84
CA VAL A 3 51.96 35.43 -47.51
C VAL A 3 50.93 35.80 -46.44
N VAL A 4 50.04 36.76 -46.70
CA VAL A 4 49.05 37.24 -45.69
C VAL A 4 47.72 36.50 -45.76
N VAL A 5 47.43 35.74 -46.80
CA VAL A 5 46.15 35.05 -46.98
C VAL A 5 46.11 33.68 -46.29
N ASP A 6 47.30 33.05 -46.10
CA ASP A 6 47.35 31.72 -45.45
C ASP A 6 47.22 31.69 -43.93
N LEU A 7 47.34 32.86 -43.28
CA LEU A 7 47.26 32.89 -41.83
C LEU A 7 45.84 33.11 -41.26
N VAL A 8 44.91 33.55 -42.11
CA VAL A 8 43.52 33.83 -41.67
C VAL A 8 42.63 32.59 -41.77
N ILE A 9 43.01 31.56 -42.56
CA ILE A 9 42.21 30.35 -42.73
C ILE A 9 42.48 29.30 -41.62
N ARG A 10 43.54 29.43 -40.84
CA ARG A 10 43.88 28.47 -39.78
C ARG A 10 43.35 28.77 -38.39
N VAL A 11 42.68 29.89 -38.19
CA VAL A 11 42.18 30.31 -36.84
C VAL A 11 40.64 30.12 -36.70
N LEU A 12 39.93 29.75 -37.75
CA LEU A 12 38.47 29.55 -37.73
C LEU A 12 38.03 28.11 -37.62
N GLY A 13 38.94 27.20 -37.28
CA GLY A 13 38.68 25.77 -37.35
C GLY A 13 38.66 24.99 -36.01
N VAL A 14 38.63 25.60 -34.84
CA VAL A 14 38.52 24.82 -33.60
C VAL A 14 37.79 25.63 -32.53
N LEU A 15 36.48 25.72 -32.59
CA LEU A 15 35.62 25.91 -31.43
C LEU A 15 34.23 25.33 -31.69
N THR A 16 34.17 24.05 -32.00
CA THR A 16 32.95 23.28 -31.75
C THR A 16 32.99 22.88 -30.31
N LEU A 17 32.43 23.74 -29.45
CA LEU A 17 32.05 23.34 -28.08
C LEU A 17 31.01 22.24 -28.20
N VAL A 18 31.45 21.01 -27.99
CA VAL A 18 30.59 19.88 -27.72
C VAL A 18 30.02 20.15 -26.31
N THR A 19 28.89 20.84 -26.22
CA THR A 19 28.03 20.83 -25.07
C THR A 19 27.40 19.45 -25.00
N ALA A 20 28.09 18.50 -24.37
CA ALA A 20 27.48 17.28 -23.89
C ALA A 20 26.48 17.69 -22.82
N SER A 21 25.23 17.88 -23.23
CA SER A 21 24.09 17.94 -22.30
C SER A 21 24.01 16.57 -21.63
N ALA A 22 24.61 16.45 -20.46
CA ALA A 22 24.32 15.36 -19.55
C ALA A 22 22.84 15.50 -19.18
N LEU A 23 21.98 14.77 -19.89
CA LEU A 23 20.64 14.43 -19.42
C LEU A 23 20.87 13.59 -18.16
N ALA A 24 20.97 14.25 -17.02
CA ALA A 24 20.79 13.60 -15.73
C ALA A 24 19.36 13.06 -15.76
N ALA A 25 19.21 11.78 -16.12
CA ALA A 25 18.02 11.04 -15.79
C ALA A 25 17.91 11.12 -14.27
N GLU A 26 17.00 11.93 -13.76
CA GLU A 26 16.55 11.84 -12.38
C GLU A 26 16.00 10.44 -12.22
N GLN A 27 16.86 9.52 -11.82
CA GLN A 27 16.42 8.24 -11.28
C GLN A 27 15.65 8.62 -10.01
N HIS A 28 14.32 8.65 -10.14
CA HIS A 28 13.46 8.60 -8.97
C HIS A 28 13.85 7.30 -8.27
N ALA A 29 14.65 7.42 -7.22
CA ALA A 29 14.92 6.30 -6.33
C ALA A 29 13.54 5.83 -5.87
N ALA A 30 13.15 4.62 -6.27
CA ALA A 30 11.94 4.00 -5.75
C ALA A 30 12.04 4.07 -4.23
N ALA A 31 11.04 4.64 -3.58
CA ALA A 31 11.02 4.76 -2.14
C ALA A 31 11.10 3.34 -1.59
N GLN A 32 12.17 3.01 -0.87
CA GLN A 32 12.31 1.71 -0.24
C GLN A 32 11.43 1.65 1.01
N PRO A 33 10.85 0.47 1.34
CA PRO A 33 10.13 0.32 2.58
C PRO A 33 10.97 0.80 3.76
N PRO A 34 10.37 1.43 4.78
CA PRO A 34 11.11 1.85 5.97
C PRO A 34 11.86 0.66 6.59
N PRO A 35 13.05 0.87 7.18
CA PRO A 35 13.88 -0.22 7.74
C PRO A 35 13.16 -1.09 8.78
N ARG A 36 12.11 -0.56 9.43
CA ARG A 36 11.26 -1.29 10.38
C ARG A 36 10.16 -2.13 9.73
N PHE A 37 9.96 -2.03 8.40
CA PHE A 37 8.99 -2.87 7.70
C PHE A 37 9.49 -4.32 7.67
N PRO A 38 8.65 -5.31 8.04
CA PRO A 38 9.08 -6.70 8.08
C PRO A 38 9.37 -7.22 6.67
N SER A 39 10.42 -8.05 6.52
CA SER A 39 10.64 -8.74 5.25
C SER A 39 9.49 -9.70 4.97
N LEU A 40 8.91 -9.58 3.78
CA LEU A 40 7.84 -10.47 3.32
C LEU A 40 8.38 -11.78 2.70
N ASP A 41 9.69 -11.94 2.57
CA ASP A 41 10.29 -13.11 1.90
C ASP A 41 10.11 -14.40 2.70
N GLY A 42 10.06 -14.30 4.03
CA GLY A 42 9.87 -15.45 4.91
C GLY A 42 8.45 -16.04 4.92
N PHE A 43 7.49 -15.42 4.25
CA PHE A 43 6.11 -15.86 4.22
C PHE A 43 5.82 -16.75 3.01
N ALA A 44 5.07 -17.85 3.22
CA ALA A 44 4.66 -18.74 2.15
C ALA A 44 3.62 -18.06 1.25
N ALA A 45 3.90 -17.97 -0.05
CA ALA A 45 2.97 -17.38 -1.00
C ALA A 45 1.78 -18.30 -1.26
N VAL A 46 0.56 -17.73 -1.30
CA VAL A 46 -0.65 -18.42 -1.69
C VAL A 46 -1.26 -17.82 -2.97
N PRO A 47 -1.93 -18.62 -3.82
CA PRO A 47 -2.52 -18.12 -5.05
C PRO A 47 -3.74 -17.22 -4.76
N ALA A 48 -3.83 -16.09 -5.46
CA ALA A 48 -4.91 -15.11 -5.28
C ALA A 48 -6.29 -15.63 -5.72
N ASP A 49 -6.34 -16.55 -6.68
CA ASP A 49 -7.59 -17.12 -7.19
C ASP A 49 -8.45 -17.74 -6.08
N GLY A 50 -7.81 -18.29 -5.06
CA GLY A 50 -8.51 -18.86 -3.91
C GLY A 50 -9.15 -17.83 -2.98
N TYR A 51 -8.91 -16.53 -3.21
CA TYR A 51 -9.36 -15.39 -2.39
C TYR A 51 -10.29 -14.45 -3.16
N LEU A 52 -10.70 -14.83 -4.37
CA LEU A 52 -11.71 -14.09 -5.14
C LEU A 52 -13.07 -14.17 -4.46
N THR A 53 -13.67 -13.03 -4.21
CA THR A 53 -15.00 -12.90 -3.64
C THR A 53 -15.87 -12.00 -4.50
N THR A 54 -17.18 -12.29 -4.54
CA THR A 54 -18.19 -11.41 -5.12
C THR A 54 -19.12 -10.97 -4.01
N SER A 55 -19.12 -9.68 -3.69
CA SER A 55 -19.93 -9.16 -2.58
C SER A 55 -21.43 -9.14 -2.88
N LEU A 56 -21.80 -8.95 -4.15
CA LEU A 56 -23.18 -8.89 -4.60
C LEU A 56 -23.30 -9.52 -6.00
N PRO A 57 -24.45 -10.12 -6.35
CA PRO A 57 -24.71 -10.55 -7.72
C PRO A 57 -24.48 -9.41 -8.71
N GLY A 58 -23.64 -9.63 -9.72
CA GLY A 58 -23.31 -8.63 -10.74
C GLY A 58 -22.19 -7.65 -10.36
N SER A 59 -21.66 -7.69 -9.14
CA SER A 59 -20.44 -6.94 -8.80
C SER A 59 -19.19 -7.64 -9.37
N SER A 60 -18.18 -6.83 -9.71
CA SER A 60 -16.88 -7.37 -10.12
C SER A 60 -16.25 -8.15 -8.96
N PRO A 61 -15.68 -9.34 -9.23
CA PRO A 61 -14.95 -10.07 -8.22
C PRO A 61 -13.76 -9.24 -7.73
N ARG A 62 -13.48 -9.34 -6.44
CA ARG A 62 -12.30 -8.72 -5.80
C ARG A 62 -11.56 -9.77 -4.98
N VAL A 63 -10.28 -9.55 -4.79
CA VAL A 63 -9.50 -10.37 -3.87
C VAL A 63 -9.69 -9.82 -2.46
N SER A 64 -10.02 -10.71 -1.52
CA SER A 64 -10.25 -10.36 -0.12
C SER A 64 -9.78 -11.49 0.78
N PHE A 65 -9.18 -11.12 1.90
CA PHE A 65 -8.83 -12.08 2.94
C PHE A 65 -9.21 -11.57 4.33
N SER A 66 -9.38 -12.49 5.27
CA SER A 66 -9.47 -12.18 6.70
C SER A 66 -8.23 -12.67 7.43
N SER A 67 -7.81 -11.92 8.44
CA SER A 67 -6.82 -12.40 9.41
C SER A 67 -7.52 -13.24 10.50
N PRO A 68 -6.76 -14.04 11.28
CA PRO A 68 -7.31 -14.74 12.43
C PRO A 68 -7.98 -13.83 13.47
N ASN A 69 -7.65 -12.55 13.47
CA ASN A 69 -8.11 -11.55 14.45
C ASN A 69 -9.18 -10.62 13.89
N SER A 70 -10.05 -11.11 13.02
CA SER A 70 -11.20 -10.35 12.53
C SER A 70 -10.87 -9.04 11.79
N VAL A 71 -9.68 -8.92 11.21
CA VAL A 71 -9.36 -7.86 10.25
C VAL A 71 -9.57 -8.40 8.86
N VAL A 72 -10.39 -7.72 8.06
CA VAL A 72 -10.64 -8.03 6.65
C VAL A 72 -9.89 -7.02 5.78
N CYS A 73 -9.20 -7.54 4.80
CA CYS A 73 -8.47 -6.76 3.81
C CYS A 73 -9.01 -7.03 2.41
N ASP A 74 -9.43 -5.98 1.74
CA ASP A 74 -9.93 -5.99 0.37
C ASP A 74 -8.93 -5.31 -0.56
N PHE A 75 -8.52 -6.01 -1.61
CA PHE A 75 -7.74 -5.42 -2.69
C PHE A 75 -8.66 -4.71 -3.66
N TYR A 76 -8.47 -3.42 -3.84
CA TYR A 76 -9.21 -2.62 -4.80
C TYR A 76 -8.48 -2.59 -6.14
N GLY A 77 -9.21 -2.49 -7.24
CA GLY A 77 -8.65 -2.55 -8.58
C GLY A 77 -8.73 -3.93 -9.21
N GLY A 78 -9.80 -4.66 -8.96
CA GLY A 78 -10.10 -5.95 -9.58
C GLY A 78 -9.80 -6.00 -11.07
N PRO A 79 -10.05 -7.10 -11.78
CA PRO A 79 -9.71 -7.28 -13.19
C PRO A 79 -10.52 -6.32 -14.07
N ALA A 80 -10.32 -5.03 -13.89
CA ALA A 80 -10.74 -4.01 -14.82
C ALA A 80 -9.75 -4.01 -15.99
N PRO A 81 -10.21 -3.69 -17.21
CA PRO A 81 -9.29 -3.52 -18.32
C PRO A 81 -8.18 -2.54 -17.92
N ALA A 82 -6.94 -3.01 -18.09
CA ALA A 82 -5.72 -2.29 -17.72
C ALA A 82 -5.66 -0.88 -18.32
N PRO A 83 -4.86 0.02 -17.75
CA PRO A 83 -4.22 -0.03 -16.44
C PRO A 83 -4.98 0.85 -15.45
N GLN A 84 -5.47 0.31 -14.38
CA GLN A 84 -5.90 1.13 -13.26
C GLN A 84 -4.63 1.66 -12.57
N PRO A 85 -4.43 2.98 -12.49
CA PRO A 85 -3.20 3.55 -11.92
C PRO A 85 -3.13 3.45 -10.40
N SER A 86 -4.18 3.02 -9.74
CA SER A 86 -4.22 2.84 -8.30
C SER A 86 -4.85 1.51 -7.96
N GLN A 87 -4.00 0.56 -7.67
CA GLN A 87 -4.43 -0.58 -6.94
C GLN A 87 -4.02 -0.36 -5.50
N ASP A 88 -4.99 -0.18 -4.66
CA ASP A 88 -4.83 0.00 -3.25
C ASP A 88 -5.43 -1.18 -2.47
N ILE A 89 -5.13 -1.25 -1.21
CA ILE A 89 -5.73 -2.18 -0.28
C ILE A 89 -6.40 -1.41 0.85
N LYS A 90 -7.55 -1.89 1.27
CA LYS A 90 -8.24 -1.42 2.47
C LYS A 90 -8.35 -2.55 3.46
N CYS A 91 -7.94 -2.31 4.71
CA CYS A 91 -8.22 -3.23 5.79
C CYS A 91 -9.15 -2.58 6.82
N SER A 92 -10.04 -3.37 7.40
CA SER A 92 -10.93 -2.91 8.47
C SER A 92 -11.30 -4.05 9.41
N GLY A 93 -11.61 -3.71 10.67
CA GLY A 93 -11.97 -4.69 11.69
C GLY A 93 -11.35 -4.36 13.04
N GLU A 94 -11.05 -5.40 13.79
CA GLU A 94 -10.36 -5.28 15.08
C GLU A 94 -8.85 -5.02 14.85
N VAL A 95 -8.55 -3.85 14.25
CA VAL A 95 -7.16 -3.47 13.96
C VAL A 95 -6.40 -3.31 15.26
N PRO A 96 -5.32 -4.07 15.47
CA PRO A 96 -4.55 -4.01 16.69
C PRO A 96 -3.72 -2.73 16.79
N GLY A 97 -3.36 -2.31 18.02
CA GLY A 97 -2.38 -1.25 18.26
C GLY A 97 -2.70 0.10 17.64
N ILE A 98 -3.99 0.49 17.65
CA ILE A 98 -4.47 1.81 17.16
C ILE A 98 -5.12 2.65 18.26
N ASP A 99 -4.86 2.33 19.53
CA ASP A 99 -5.52 3.02 20.63
C ASP A 99 -5.17 4.51 20.68
N ASP A 100 -4.00 4.89 20.21
CA ASP A 100 -3.54 6.27 20.12
C ASP A 100 -4.10 7.03 18.89
N ILE A 101 -4.80 6.34 17.98
CA ILE A 101 -5.41 6.99 16.82
C ILE A 101 -6.69 7.68 17.24
N LEU A 102 -6.78 8.98 16.96
CA LEU A 102 -7.94 9.79 17.30
C LEU A 102 -9.15 9.44 16.41
N PHE A 103 -10.35 9.53 16.99
CA PHE A 103 -11.58 9.44 16.21
C PHE A 103 -11.77 10.68 15.33
N PRO A 104 -12.15 10.52 14.07
CA PRO A 104 -12.44 11.64 13.19
C PRO A 104 -13.53 12.55 13.79
N GLY A 105 -13.30 13.86 13.74
CA GLY A 105 -14.29 14.85 14.21
C GLY A 105 -14.53 14.89 15.72
N GLY A 106 -13.64 14.26 16.54
CA GLY A 106 -13.79 14.25 17.98
C GLY A 106 -14.95 13.37 18.50
N ASN A 107 -15.51 12.53 17.65
CA ASN A 107 -16.57 11.60 18.03
C ASN A 107 -15.96 10.48 18.90
N HIS A 108 -16.30 10.49 20.18
CA HIS A 108 -15.96 9.40 21.08
C HIS A 108 -17.02 8.30 21.04
N PRO A 109 -16.63 7.01 21.13
CA PRO A 109 -17.58 5.92 21.21
C PRO A 109 -18.48 6.08 22.44
N LYS A 110 -19.77 5.77 22.25
CA LYS A 110 -20.74 5.72 23.33
C LYS A 110 -20.69 4.35 24.02
N PRO A 111 -21.15 4.23 25.26
CA PRO A 111 -21.30 2.92 25.88
C PRO A 111 -22.13 1.97 25.02
N GLY A 112 -21.59 0.78 24.72
CA GLY A 112 -22.24 -0.20 23.83
C GLY A 112 -21.93 -0.06 22.34
N ASP A 113 -21.19 0.96 21.93
CA ASP A 113 -20.64 1.04 20.57
C ASP A 113 -19.48 0.05 20.39
N CYS A 114 -19.32 -0.43 19.16
CA CYS A 114 -18.11 -1.13 18.75
C CYS A 114 -17.14 -0.15 18.13
N VAL A 115 -15.88 -0.31 18.47
CA VAL A 115 -14.79 0.40 17.83
C VAL A 115 -14.14 -0.52 16.79
N VAL A 116 -14.04 -0.03 15.56
CA VAL A 116 -13.30 -0.69 14.50
C VAL A 116 -12.22 0.23 13.98
N GLY A 117 -11.08 -0.35 13.68
CA GLY A 117 -10.03 0.32 12.96
C GLY A 117 -10.18 0.17 11.45
N SER A 118 -9.59 1.07 10.71
CA SER A 118 -9.39 0.89 9.28
C SER A 118 -8.08 1.52 8.82
N VAL A 119 -7.54 0.96 7.75
CA VAL A 119 -6.45 1.55 7.00
C VAL A 119 -6.89 1.69 5.55
N ASN A 120 -6.68 2.89 4.98
CA ASN A 120 -7.08 3.22 3.62
C ASN A 120 -5.97 4.01 2.95
N PHE A 121 -5.88 3.88 1.63
CA PHE A 121 -5.02 4.75 0.84
C PHE A 121 -5.60 6.17 0.81
N LYS A 122 -4.76 7.15 1.12
CA LYS A 122 -5.10 8.59 1.12
C LYS A 122 -4.00 9.35 0.40
N GLY A 123 -3.75 8.98 -0.87
CA GLY A 123 -2.62 9.48 -1.65
C GLY A 123 -1.89 10.68 -1.04
N PRO A 124 -0.63 10.63 -0.69
CA PRO A 124 0.38 9.78 -1.31
C PRO A 124 0.70 8.47 -0.55
N GLY A 125 -0.01 8.08 0.49
CA GLY A 125 0.27 6.88 1.27
C GLY A 125 -0.97 6.34 1.99
N TYR A 126 -0.76 5.48 2.96
CA TYR A 126 -1.83 4.88 3.76
C TYR A 126 -2.05 5.65 5.05
N GLU A 127 -3.29 5.67 5.52
CA GLU A 127 -3.71 6.32 6.77
C GLU A 127 -4.53 5.36 7.62
N LEU A 128 -4.20 5.33 8.91
CA LEU A 128 -4.96 4.60 9.93
C LEU A 128 -6.07 5.49 10.48
N SER A 129 -7.24 4.92 10.70
CA SER A 129 -8.37 5.60 11.30
C SER A 129 -9.17 4.70 12.21
N ARG A 130 -9.94 5.30 13.13
CA ARG A 130 -10.89 4.60 14.03
C ARG A 130 -12.29 5.10 13.77
N MET A 131 -13.24 4.18 13.86
CA MET A 131 -14.67 4.51 13.77
C MET A 131 -15.43 3.78 14.88
N SER A 132 -16.54 4.35 15.30
CA SER A 132 -17.47 3.68 16.22
C SER A 132 -18.79 3.39 15.50
N TYR A 133 -19.36 2.23 15.81
CA TYR A 133 -20.69 1.81 15.30
C TYR A 133 -21.59 1.46 16.48
N GLY A 134 -22.78 1.98 16.44
CA GLY A 134 -23.83 1.58 17.39
C GLY A 134 -24.45 0.22 17.02
N GLY A 135 -25.12 -0.39 18.01
CA GLY A 135 -25.95 -1.58 17.80
C GLY A 135 -25.23 -2.93 17.76
N CYS A 136 -23.95 -2.99 18.02
CA CYS A 136 -23.19 -4.24 18.08
C CYS A 136 -23.02 -4.81 19.52
N GLY A 137 -23.61 -4.15 20.53
CA GLY A 137 -23.51 -4.61 21.92
C GLY A 137 -22.10 -4.53 22.53
N GLY A 138 -21.22 -3.68 21.98
CA GLY A 138 -19.83 -3.54 22.43
C GLY A 138 -18.88 -4.63 21.91
N ASN A 139 -19.35 -5.55 21.07
CA ASN A 139 -18.53 -6.63 20.52
C ASN A 139 -18.26 -6.42 19.01
N ALA A 140 -17.11 -5.86 18.68
CA ALA A 140 -16.70 -5.60 17.30
C ALA A 140 -16.56 -6.91 16.47
N ALA A 141 -16.20 -8.02 17.10
CA ALA A 141 -16.12 -9.33 16.45
C ALA A 141 -17.48 -9.87 15.97
N ALA A 142 -18.59 -9.29 16.47
CA ALA A 142 -19.94 -9.63 16.00
C ALA A 142 -20.28 -8.98 14.65
N LEU A 143 -19.47 -8.06 14.14
CA LEU A 143 -19.67 -7.49 12.81
C LEU A 143 -19.37 -8.56 11.75
N PRO A 144 -20.14 -8.59 10.63
CA PRO A 144 -19.99 -9.60 9.59
C PRO A 144 -18.73 -9.31 8.76
N TYR A 145 -17.60 -9.69 9.30
CA TYR A 145 -16.35 -9.66 8.53
C TYR A 145 -16.32 -10.88 7.60
N GLY A 146 -16.10 -10.61 6.32
CA GLY A 146 -16.04 -11.64 5.28
C GLY A 146 -14.62 -11.87 4.79
N GLY A 147 -14.47 -12.86 3.94
CA GLY A 147 -13.22 -13.21 3.29
C GLY A 147 -12.67 -14.55 3.79
N LYS A 148 -11.95 -15.23 2.89
CA LYS A 148 -11.22 -16.46 3.25
C LYS A 148 -10.05 -16.10 4.17
N ALA A 149 -9.83 -16.89 5.21
CA ALA A 149 -8.73 -16.68 6.13
C ALA A 149 -7.37 -16.85 5.43
N LEU A 150 -6.49 -15.87 5.59
CA LEU A 150 -5.06 -15.97 5.30
C LEU A 150 -4.36 -16.40 6.58
N ALA A 151 -3.73 -17.58 6.56
CA ALA A 151 -3.16 -18.15 7.77
C ALA A 151 -1.84 -17.44 8.17
N VAL A 152 -1.50 -17.54 9.45
CA VAL A 152 -0.20 -17.09 9.96
C VAL A 152 0.94 -17.76 9.17
N GLY A 153 1.94 -16.99 8.78
CA GLY A 153 3.06 -17.43 7.95
C GLY A 153 2.80 -17.41 6.45
N GLN A 154 1.62 -16.96 6.02
CA GLN A 154 1.26 -16.84 4.60
C GLN A 154 1.27 -15.39 4.11
N LYS A 155 1.55 -15.23 2.82
CA LYS A 155 1.40 -13.97 2.09
C LYS A 155 0.53 -14.15 0.84
N LEU A 156 -0.19 -13.10 0.51
CA LEU A 156 -1.06 -13.00 -0.65
C LEU A 156 -0.64 -11.78 -1.46
N SER A 157 -0.31 -12.00 -2.73
CA SER A 157 0.00 -10.92 -3.67
C SER A 157 -1.08 -10.81 -4.71
N TYR A 158 -1.52 -9.60 -4.97
CA TYR A 158 -2.43 -9.31 -6.07
C TYR A 158 -2.02 -8.02 -6.75
N LEU A 159 -1.65 -8.13 -8.04
CA LEU A 159 -1.01 -7.08 -8.83
C LEU A 159 0.22 -6.51 -8.07
N ASN A 160 0.20 -5.23 -7.69
CA ASN A 160 1.33 -4.54 -7.05
C ASN A 160 1.27 -4.52 -5.51
N VAL A 161 0.26 -5.15 -4.93
CA VAL A 161 0.11 -5.19 -3.47
C VAL A 161 0.40 -6.59 -2.96
N THR A 162 1.22 -6.69 -1.93
CA THR A 162 1.51 -7.93 -1.20
C THR A 162 1.20 -7.75 0.27
N CYS A 163 0.36 -8.61 0.83
CA CYS A 163 0.07 -8.66 2.26
C CYS A 163 0.50 -9.99 2.88
N ALA A 164 1.03 -9.93 4.08
CA ALA A 164 1.39 -11.11 4.87
C ALA A 164 0.71 -11.06 6.24
N VAL A 165 0.34 -12.24 6.75
CA VAL A 165 -0.18 -12.44 8.10
C VAL A 165 0.88 -13.17 8.92
N GLY A 166 1.34 -12.52 9.98
CA GLY A 166 2.33 -13.06 10.90
C GLY A 166 1.73 -13.46 12.25
N ALA A 167 2.61 -13.91 13.15
CA ALA A 167 2.26 -14.12 14.55
C ALA A 167 1.89 -12.79 15.24
N ASP A 168 1.33 -12.87 16.45
CA ASP A 168 1.02 -11.71 17.30
C ASP A 168 0.15 -10.64 16.61
N ASN A 169 -0.80 -11.09 15.80
CA ASN A 169 -1.74 -10.24 15.07
C ASN A 169 -1.10 -9.35 13.99
N LEU A 170 0.09 -9.73 13.53
CA LEU A 170 0.79 -8.99 12.49
C LEU A 170 0.05 -9.11 11.15
N ILE A 171 -0.24 -7.97 10.54
CA ILE A 171 -0.57 -7.85 9.11
C ILE A 171 0.38 -6.80 8.54
N ALA A 172 1.15 -7.14 7.54
CA ALA A 172 2.04 -6.22 6.85
C ALA A 172 1.69 -6.21 5.35
N CYS A 173 1.37 -5.04 4.83
CA CYS A 173 1.04 -4.87 3.42
C CYS A 173 1.98 -3.84 2.78
N LEU A 174 2.53 -4.20 1.63
CA LEU A 174 3.36 -3.36 0.79
C LEU A 174 2.67 -3.15 -0.55
N ASP A 175 2.54 -1.91 -0.96
CA ASP A 175 2.00 -1.47 -2.24
C ASP A 175 3.11 -0.78 -3.02
N THR A 176 3.44 -1.32 -4.18
CA THR A 176 4.50 -0.81 -5.07
C THR A 176 3.93 -0.11 -6.32
N THR A 177 2.66 0.28 -6.30
CA THR A 177 1.98 0.87 -7.47
C THR A 177 2.59 2.20 -7.90
N SER A 178 2.91 3.07 -6.94
CA SER A 178 3.44 4.41 -7.20
C SER A 178 4.63 4.79 -6.31
N GLY A 179 5.42 3.82 -5.94
CA GLY A 179 6.47 3.89 -4.93
C GLY A 179 6.13 2.91 -3.80
N ASP A 180 7.06 2.72 -2.88
CA ASP A 180 6.82 1.81 -1.77
C ASP A 180 6.01 2.51 -0.68
N HIS A 181 4.73 2.18 -0.62
CA HIS A 181 3.78 2.59 0.41
C HIS A 181 3.25 1.36 1.13
N GLY A 182 2.74 1.53 2.32
CA GLY A 182 2.20 0.38 3.02
C GLY A 182 1.84 0.64 4.46
N PHE A 183 1.60 -0.44 5.17
CA PHE A 183 1.28 -0.38 6.58
C PHE A 183 1.66 -1.68 7.29
N VAL A 184 1.78 -1.55 8.60
CA VAL A 184 1.95 -2.66 9.53
C VAL A 184 0.92 -2.53 10.62
N LEU A 185 0.06 -3.54 10.76
CA LEU A 185 -0.90 -3.68 11.85
C LEU A 185 -0.34 -4.68 12.84
N GLN A 186 -0.18 -4.29 14.10
CA GLN A 186 0.43 -5.11 15.14
C GLN A 186 0.07 -4.59 16.54
N SER A 187 0.09 -5.47 17.53
CA SER A 187 -0.36 -5.13 18.89
C SER A 187 0.51 -4.09 19.60
N VAL A 188 1.79 -3.99 19.24
CA VAL A 188 2.72 -3.00 19.83
C VAL A 188 2.65 -1.61 19.22
N GLY A 189 1.70 -1.36 18.34
CA GLY A 189 1.48 -0.09 17.64
C GLY A 189 1.48 -0.26 16.13
N SER A 190 0.34 0.01 15.51
CA SER A 190 0.15 0.00 14.06
C SER A 190 0.61 1.31 13.44
N TRP A 191 1.12 1.24 12.22
CA TRP A 191 1.63 2.41 11.50
C TRP A 191 1.52 2.23 9.98
N ALA A 192 1.54 3.36 9.25
CA ALA A 192 1.47 3.41 7.79
C ALA A 192 2.53 4.39 7.24
N PHE A 193 2.82 4.27 5.93
CA PHE A 193 3.82 5.09 5.22
C PHE A 193 3.46 5.22 3.74
#